data_9d992ee6de1aab5897bd0be4ea4183dc
#
_entry.id   9d992ee6de1aab5897bd0be4ea4183dc
#
_cell.length_a   1.000
_cell.length_b   1.000
_cell.length_c   1.000
_cell.angle_alpha   90.00
_cell.angle_beta   90.00
_cell.angle_gamma   90.00
#
_symmetry.space_group_name_H-M   'P 1'
#
loop_
_entity.id
_entity.type
_entity.pdbx_description
1 polymer ?
#
loop_
_entity_poly.entity_id
_entity_poly.type
_entity_poly.pdbx_seq_one_letter_code
_entity_poly.pdbx_strand_id
1 'polypeptide(L)'
;MIRNHRGMTLLEVLFALAIFATAAISVVRSVTQHINTIAYLEEKTFASMIVDNQMAKVMLSGAPNNARTGKTEMAGRDWYWKITPVKTSVGFIGAFDVSVSTEKDRKNPIVTVRSYAAKK
;
A
#
# COMPACT_ATOMS: atom_id res chain seq x y z
N MET A 1 1.10 8.56 -64.76
CA MET A 1 0.49 8.83 -63.48
C MET A 1 1.23 9.95 -62.74
N ILE A 2 0.53 10.99 -62.47
CA ILE A 2 1.12 12.13 -61.79
C ILE A 2 1.01 11.86 -60.28
N ARG A 3 2.13 11.66 -59.69
CA ARG A 3 2.17 11.54 -58.23
C ARG A 3 2.34 12.94 -57.66
N ASN A 4 1.47 13.26 -56.77
CA ASN A 4 1.53 14.52 -56.09
C ASN A 4 2.52 14.43 -54.97
N HIS A 5 3.74 14.90 -55.19
CA HIS A 5 4.80 14.89 -54.22
C HIS A 5 4.83 16.16 -53.38
N ARG A 6 3.68 16.70 -53.12
CA ARG A 6 3.63 17.83 -52.21
C ARG A 6 3.98 17.36 -50.81
N GLY A 7 4.84 18.08 -50.17
CA GLY A 7 5.08 17.90 -48.75
C GLY A 7 3.78 18.10 -47.98
N MET A 8 3.74 17.60 -46.76
CA MET A 8 2.61 17.79 -45.86
C MET A 8 2.36 19.28 -45.68
N THR A 9 1.11 19.66 -45.63
CA THR A 9 0.72 21.02 -45.26
C THR A 9 1.10 21.27 -43.80
N LEU A 10 1.30 22.52 -43.45
CA LEU A 10 1.57 22.91 -42.06
C LEU A 10 0.48 22.38 -41.12
N LEU A 11 -0.80 22.44 -41.55
CA LEU A 11 -1.90 21.97 -40.78
C LEU A 11 -1.83 20.46 -40.53
N GLU A 12 -1.47 19.67 -41.54
CA GLU A 12 -1.33 18.22 -41.41
C GLU A 12 -0.23 17.86 -40.40
N VAL A 13 0.93 18.59 -40.46
CA VAL A 13 2.01 18.40 -39.50
C VAL A 13 1.57 18.72 -38.10
N LEU A 14 0.79 19.78 -37.90
CA LEU A 14 0.26 20.16 -36.60
C LEU A 14 -0.70 19.09 -36.06
N PHE A 15 -1.57 18.54 -36.91
CA PHE A 15 -2.47 17.46 -36.50
C PHE A 15 -1.68 16.19 -36.12
N ALA A 16 -0.68 15.84 -36.91
CA ALA A 16 0.15 14.67 -36.62
C ALA A 16 0.88 14.82 -35.29
N LEU A 17 1.44 16.00 -35.03
CA LEU A 17 2.10 16.30 -33.76
C LEU A 17 1.13 16.27 -32.59
N ALA A 18 -0.09 16.78 -32.77
CA ALA A 18 -1.10 16.76 -31.72
C ALA A 18 -1.51 15.33 -31.35
N ILE A 19 -1.70 14.47 -32.36
CA ILE A 19 -2.04 13.06 -32.15
C ILE A 19 -0.88 12.34 -31.45
N PHE A 20 0.33 12.56 -31.94
CA PHE A 20 1.54 11.95 -31.35
C PHE A 20 1.72 12.39 -29.89
N ALA A 21 1.58 13.69 -29.63
CA ALA A 21 1.71 14.22 -28.27
C ALA A 21 0.66 13.61 -27.34
N THR A 22 -0.58 13.48 -27.77
CA THR A 22 -1.65 12.87 -27.00
C THR A 22 -1.33 11.40 -26.70
N ALA A 23 -0.87 10.65 -27.68
CA ALA A 23 -0.49 9.25 -27.51
C ALA A 23 0.69 9.12 -26.54
N ALA A 24 1.70 9.97 -26.68
CA ALA A 24 2.86 9.96 -25.79
C ALA A 24 2.48 10.25 -24.34
N ILE A 25 1.64 11.24 -24.12
CA ILE A 25 1.16 11.57 -22.77
C ILE A 25 0.38 10.40 -22.17
N SER A 26 -0.43 9.72 -22.96
CA SER A 26 -1.22 8.57 -22.52
C SER A 26 -0.32 7.42 -22.05
N VAL A 27 0.75 7.15 -22.80
CA VAL A 27 1.73 6.12 -22.43
C VAL A 27 2.43 6.49 -21.13
N VAL A 28 2.89 7.74 -21.00
CA VAL A 28 3.57 8.22 -19.79
C VAL A 28 2.65 8.08 -18.58
N ARG A 29 1.39 8.47 -18.69
CA ARG A 29 0.42 8.34 -17.60
C ARG A 29 0.21 6.88 -17.20
N SER A 30 0.09 6.00 -18.19
CA SER A 30 -0.07 4.57 -17.94
C SER A 30 1.11 3.98 -17.18
N VAL A 31 2.32 4.30 -17.58
CA VAL A 31 3.54 3.83 -16.91
C VAL A 31 3.62 4.38 -15.49
N THR A 32 3.35 5.67 -15.31
CA THR A 32 3.36 6.30 -13.98
C THR A 32 2.35 5.64 -13.06
N GLN A 33 1.16 5.35 -13.56
CA GLN A 33 0.13 4.67 -12.77
C GLN A 33 0.56 3.27 -12.36
N HIS A 34 1.21 2.53 -13.27
CA HIS A 34 1.75 1.20 -12.96
C HIS A 34 2.81 1.27 -11.86
N ILE A 35 3.73 2.23 -11.95
CA ILE A 35 4.77 2.42 -10.93
C ILE A 35 4.14 2.71 -9.57
N ASN A 36 3.16 3.59 -9.52
CA ASN A 36 2.47 3.94 -8.28
C ASN A 36 1.74 2.74 -7.68
N THR A 37 1.12 1.92 -8.52
CA THR A 37 0.42 0.71 -8.10
C THR A 37 1.40 -0.31 -7.51
N ILE A 38 2.54 -0.52 -8.17
CA ILE A 38 3.58 -1.43 -7.69
C ILE A 38 4.11 -0.96 -6.34
N ALA A 39 4.40 0.33 -6.20
CA ALA A 39 4.89 0.89 -4.94
C ALA A 39 3.87 0.71 -3.81
N TYR A 40 2.59 0.91 -4.09
CA TYR A 40 1.52 0.71 -3.12
C TYR A 40 1.41 -0.76 -2.70
N LEU A 41 1.47 -1.69 -3.65
CA LEU A 41 1.41 -3.13 -3.37
C LEU A 41 2.63 -3.60 -2.58
N GLU A 42 3.81 -3.09 -2.91
CA GLU A 42 5.03 -3.38 -2.18
C GLU A 42 4.92 -2.94 -0.73
N GLU A 43 4.50 -1.70 -0.50
CA GLU A 43 4.31 -1.16 0.84
C GLU A 43 3.29 -1.99 1.63
N LYS A 44 2.18 -2.36 1.00
CA LYS A 44 1.15 -3.18 1.64
C LYS A 44 1.65 -4.58 1.97
N THR A 45 2.48 -5.15 1.11
CA THR A 45 3.07 -6.47 1.33
C THR A 45 3.99 -6.46 2.55
N PHE A 46 4.88 -5.49 2.65
CA PHE A 46 5.77 -5.38 3.82
C PHE A 46 4.97 -5.13 5.11
N ALA A 47 3.98 -4.25 5.04
CA ALA A 47 3.11 -4.00 6.19
C ALA A 47 2.40 -5.27 6.64
N SER A 48 1.91 -6.08 5.71
CA SER A 48 1.25 -7.35 6.02
C SER A 48 2.21 -8.36 6.66
N MET A 49 3.46 -8.41 6.22
CA MET A 49 4.47 -9.26 6.84
C MET A 49 4.72 -8.86 8.30
N ILE A 50 4.75 -7.58 8.57
CA ILE A 50 4.92 -7.07 9.94
C ILE A 50 3.72 -7.42 10.80
N VAL A 51 2.51 -7.27 10.26
CA VAL A 51 1.28 -7.68 10.94
C VAL A 51 1.32 -9.16 11.29
N ASP A 52 1.69 -10.02 10.35
CA ASP A 52 1.78 -11.46 10.57
C ASP A 52 2.80 -11.79 11.66
N ASN A 53 3.95 -11.13 11.67
CA ASN A 53 4.96 -11.33 12.70
C ASN A 53 4.45 -10.94 14.08
N GLN A 54 3.76 -9.82 14.19
CA GLN A 54 3.21 -9.37 15.47
C GLN A 54 2.06 -10.28 15.93
N MET A 55 1.24 -10.75 15.00
CA MET A 55 0.19 -11.71 15.31
C MET A 55 0.77 -13.01 15.87
N ALA A 56 1.81 -13.53 15.23
CA ALA A 56 2.48 -14.75 15.71
C ALA A 56 2.99 -14.57 17.14
N LYS A 57 3.57 -13.42 17.45
CA LYS A 57 4.03 -13.12 18.81
C LYS A 57 2.89 -13.08 19.82
N VAL A 58 1.75 -12.49 19.44
CA VAL A 58 0.57 -12.44 20.29
C VAL A 58 -0.01 -13.84 20.52
N MET A 59 -0.05 -14.67 19.47
CA MET A 59 -0.53 -16.04 19.60
C MET A 59 0.31 -16.85 20.59
N LEU A 60 1.60 -16.59 20.67
CA LEU A 60 2.49 -17.27 21.62
C LEU A 60 2.37 -16.72 23.03
N SER A 61 2.15 -15.41 23.17
CA SER A 61 2.11 -14.76 24.48
C SER A 61 0.71 -14.60 25.07
N GLY A 62 -0.34 -14.80 24.28
CA GLY A 62 -1.73 -14.58 24.65
C GLY A 62 -2.23 -13.18 24.32
N ALA A 63 -3.55 -13.00 24.37
CA ALA A 63 -4.19 -11.73 24.03
C ALA A 63 -3.71 -10.60 24.94
N PRO A 64 -3.41 -9.42 24.39
CA PRO A 64 -2.93 -8.30 25.19
C PRO A 64 -4.06 -7.70 26.04
N ASN A 65 -3.72 -7.24 27.23
CA ASN A 65 -4.66 -6.51 28.09
C ASN A 65 -4.62 -5.01 27.82
N ASN A 66 -3.48 -4.51 27.35
CA ASN A 66 -3.26 -3.10 27.09
C ASN A 66 -2.72 -2.91 25.68
N ALA A 67 -2.92 -1.72 25.13
CA ALA A 67 -2.35 -1.38 23.83
C ALA A 67 -0.80 -1.42 23.89
N ARG A 68 -0.22 -1.95 22.83
CA ARG A 68 1.24 -2.01 22.65
C ARG A 68 1.60 -1.33 21.35
N THR A 69 2.71 -0.64 21.35
CA THR A 69 3.23 0.01 20.17
C THR A 69 4.70 -0.32 20.01
N GLY A 70 5.19 -0.24 18.81
CA GLY A 70 6.59 -0.48 18.55
C GLY A 70 6.98 -0.05 17.14
N LYS A 71 8.25 -0.24 16.86
CA LYS A 71 8.85 0.08 15.58
C LYS A 71 9.64 -1.12 15.10
N THR A 72 9.53 -1.40 13.81
CA THR A 72 10.28 -2.46 13.15
C THR A 72 10.95 -1.87 11.92
N GLU A 73 12.22 -2.18 11.72
CA GLU A 73 12.91 -1.83 10.49
C GLU A 73 12.80 -2.98 9.51
N MET A 74 12.35 -2.69 8.29
CA MET A 74 12.22 -3.67 7.22
C MET A 74 12.39 -2.96 5.88
N ALA A 75 13.13 -3.58 4.97
CA ALA A 75 13.39 -3.03 3.63
C ALA A 75 13.99 -1.62 3.67
N GLY A 76 14.85 -1.31 4.64
CA GLY A 76 15.48 -0.01 4.80
C GLY A 76 14.58 1.11 5.26
N ARG A 77 13.38 0.77 5.75
CA ARG A 77 12.39 1.73 6.22
C ARG A 77 11.93 1.38 7.62
N ASP A 78 11.49 2.38 8.37
CA ASP A 78 10.89 2.20 9.68
C ASP A 78 9.38 2.02 9.54
N TRP A 79 8.86 0.99 10.20
CA TRP A 79 7.45 0.67 10.22
C TRP A 79 6.95 0.73 11.66
N TYR A 80 5.83 1.41 11.89
CA TYR A 80 5.26 1.61 13.20
C TYR A 80 4.04 0.75 13.37
N TRP A 81 4.06 -0.17 14.32
CA TRP A 81 2.95 -1.07 14.56
C TRP A 81 2.28 -0.75 15.89
N LYS A 82 1.01 -1.10 15.96
CA LYS A 82 0.21 -0.94 17.16
C LYS A 82 -0.70 -2.14 17.31
N ILE A 83 -0.75 -2.69 18.53
CA ILE A 83 -1.65 -3.76 18.90
C ILE A 83 -2.63 -3.18 19.91
N THR A 84 -3.92 -3.23 19.58
CA THR A 84 -4.99 -2.66 20.42
C THR A 84 -5.94 -3.77 20.85
N PRO A 85 -6.14 -3.99 22.15
CA PRO A 85 -7.15 -4.95 22.60
C PRO A 85 -8.55 -4.44 22.29
N VAL A 86 -9.43 -5.37 21.94
CA VAL A 86 -10.83 -5.10 21.64
C VAL A 86 -11.68 -5.93 22.58
N LYS A 87 -12.73 -5.35 23.12
CA LYS A 87 -13.65 -6.07 24.01
C LYS A 87 -14.39 -7.16 23.24
N THR A 88 -14.52 -8.31 23.86
CA THR A 88 -15.27 -9.45 23.32
C THR A 88 -16.23 -9.97 24.39
N SER A 89 -17.32 -10.54 23.95
CA SER A 89 -18.33 -11.11 24.85
C SER A 89 -17.92 -12.47 25.43
N VAL A 90 -16.87 -13.08 24.91
CA VAL A 90 -16.38 -14.37 25.36
C VAL A 90 -15.21 -14.15 26.33
N GLY A 91 -15.41 -14.57 27.60
CA GLY A 91 -14.49 -14.24 28.67
C GLY A 91 -13.09 -14.81 28.57
N PHE A 92 -12.90 -15.92 27.85
CA PHE A 92 -11.59 -16.58 27.73
C PHE A 92 -10.88 -16.30 26.39
N ILE A 93 -11.55 -15.58 25.49
CA ILE A 93 -10.99 -15.19 24.19
C ILE A 93 -10.85 -13.67 24.17
N GLY A 94 -9.68 -13.19 23.81
CA GLY A 94 -9.43 -11.76 23.59
C GLY A 94 -9.35 -11.45 22.12
N ALA A 95 -10.03 -10.40 21.69
CA ALA A 95 -9.87 -9.85 20.36
C ALA A 95 -8.81 -8.74 20.39
N PHE A 96 -8.09 -8.59 19.30
CA PHE A 96 -7.11 -7.53 19.18
C PHE A 96 -6.95 -7.11 17.73
N ASP A 97 -6.60 -5.84 17.53
CA ASP A 97 -6.30 -5.28 16.23
C ASP A 97 -4.81 -5.03 16.12
N VAL A 98 -4.20 -5.48 15.04
CA VAL A 98 -2.81 -5.18 14.71
C VAL A 98 -2.82 -4.24 13.52
N SER A 99 -2.23 -3.08 13.67
CA SER A 99 -2.10 -2.09 12.60
C SER A 99 -0.65 -1.72 12.37
N VAL A 100 -0.31 -1.41 11.13
CA VAL A 100 1.03 -1.00 10.73
C VAL A 100 0.92 0.28 9.92
N SER A 101 1.77 1.25 10.21
CA SER A 101 1.82 2.53 9.53
C SER A 101 3.28 2.89 9.22
N THR A 102 3.48 3.71 8.21
CA THR A 102 4.79 4.30 7.93
C THR A 102 5.01 5.60 8.68
N GLU A 103 3.96 6.14 9.30
CA GLU A 103 4.01 7.38 10.05
C GLU A 103 4.16 7.11 11.55
N LYS A 104 4.98 7.91 12.19
CA LYS A 104 5.28 7.78 13.62
C LYS A 104 4.04 7.97 14.50
N ASP A 105 3.09 8.78 14.08
CA ASP A 105 1.86 9.05 14.82
C ASP A 105 0.83 7.91 14.73
N ARG A 106 0.99 6.99 13.79
CA ARG A 106 0.14 5.81 13.57
C ARG A 106 -1.33 6.15 13.28
N LYS A 107 -1.60 7.36 12.81
CA LYS A 107 -2.99 7.79 12.53
C LYS A 107 -3.58 7.18 11.28
N ASN A 108 -2.72 6.92 10.28
CA ASN A 108 -3.15 6.39 8.99
C ASN A 108 -2.51 5.04 8.74
N PRO A 109 -3.05 3.95 9.31
CA PRO A 109 -2.47 2.63 9.11
C PRO A 109 -2.64 2.16 7.67
N ILE A 110 -1.61 1.50 7.15
CA ILE A 110 -1.64 0.88 5.83
C ILE A 110 -2.46 -0.39 5.86
N VAL A 111 -2.28 -1.19 6.92
CA VAL A 111 -2.98 -2.46 7.12
C VAL A 111 -3.44 -2.53 8.57
N THR A 112 -4.68 -2.97 8.75
CA THR A 112 -5.22 -3.28 10.08
C THR A 112 -5.94 -4.62 9.99
N VAL A 113 -5.58 -5.54 10.86
CA VAL A 113 -6.16 -6.88 10.87
C VAL A 113 -6.62 -7.20 12.29
N ARG A 114 -7.84 -7.73 12.40
CA ARG A 114 -8.40 -8.19 13.67
C ARG A 114 -8.22 -9.69 13.81
N SER A 115 -7.80 -10.12 14.98
CA SER A 115 -7.65 -11.53 15.28
C SER A 115 -8.05 -11.80 16.72
N TYR A 116 -8.05 -13.06 17.07
CA TYR A 116 -8.50 -13.54 18.38
C TYR A 116 -7.45 -14.49 18.94
N ALA A 117 -7.22 -14.38 20.25
CA ALA A 117 -6.31 -15.25 20.96
C ALA A 117 -6.85 -15.54 22.34
N ALA A 118 -6.41 -16.65 22.93
CA ALA A 118 -6.80 -16.98 24.30
C ALA A 118 -6.25 -15.94 25.27
N LYS A 119 -7.06 -15.57 26.25
CA LYS A 119 -6.60 -14.76 27.37
C LYS A 119 -5.78 -15.60 28.31
N LYS A 120 -4.67 -15.05 28.75
CA LYS A 120 -3.85 -15.63 29.81
C LYS A 120 -4.23 -15.10 31.17
#